data_b0c5b5e610e0bef6e56946548584fbca
#
_entry.id   b0c5b5e610e0bef6e56946548584fbca
#
_cell.length_a   1.000
_cell.length_b   1.000
_cell.length_c   1.000
_cell.angle_alpha   90.00
_cell.angle_beta   90.00
_cell.angle_gamma   90.00
#
_symmetry.space_group_name_H-M   'P 1'
#
loop_
_entity.id
_entity.type
_entity.pdbx_description
1 polymer ?
#
loop_
_entity_poly.entity_id
_entity_poly.type
_entity_poly.pdbx_seq_one_letter_code
_entity_poly.pdbx_strand_id
1 'polypeptide(L)'
;MKKYVFRVVIKKFISWLIVIGLIGCELIANPLQSPSLDVKLIGVWTGEYLEQGGTLKTWVQTRNADGTYSIDFNLKAPDGTIQSFTESGHWWIKENLFHEQTVSETLHPDKYRYFFKKKDCVEFDLIESEGYAEEAGTYRFSECLIADSPPAVFGESI
;
A
#
# COMPACT_ATOMS: atom_id res chain seq x y z
N MET A 1 -32.16 -34.97 -62.90
CA MET A 1 -31.55 -33.64 -62.85
C MET A 1 -31.84 -32.98 -61.46
N LYS A 2 -31.28 -33.48 -60.35
CA LYS A 2 -31.45 -32.90 -58.99
C LYS A 2 -30.22 -33.06 -58.07
N LYS A 3 -29.01 -33.19 -58.60
CA LYS A 3 -27.79 -33.44 -57.79
C LYS A 3 -26.74 -32.30 -57.79
N TYR A 4 -26.97 -31.18 -58.45
CA TYR A 4 -25.94 -30.14 -58.63
C TYR A 4 -26.19 -28.86 -57.81
N VAL A 5 -27.33 -28.70 -57.14
CA VAL A 5 -27.66 -27.47 -56.43
C VAL A 5 -27.13 -27.50 -54.98
N PHE A 6 -26.83 -28.70 -54.43
CA PHE A 6 -26.44 -28.82 -53.03
C PHE A 6 -24.95 -28.59 -52.74
N ARG A 7 -24.09 -28.57 -53.76
CA ARG A 7 -22.64 -28.40 -53.58
C ARG A 7 -22.14 -26.95 -53.56
N VAL A 8 -22.95 -25.99 -54.03
CA VAL A 8 -22.53 -24.61 -54.16
C VAL A 8 -22.87 -23.81 -52.89
N VAL A 9 -23.88 -24.22 -52.13
CA VAL A 9 -24.30 -23.50 -50.91
C VAL A 9 -23.37 -23.75 -49.73
N ILE A 10 -22.73 -24.94 -49.63
CA ILE A 10 -21.85 -25.29 -48.52
C ILE A 10 -20.50 -24.56 -48.59
N LYS A 11 -20.00 -24.23 -49.79
CA LYS A 11 -18.71 -23.54 -49.94
C LYS A 11 -18.76 -22.03 -49.55
N LYS A 12 -19.92 -21.42 -49.56
CA LYS A 12 -20.06 -20.00 -49.15
C LYS A 12 -20.28 -19.79 -47.64
N PHE A 13 -20.75 -20.83 -46.95
CA PHE A 13 -20.95 -20.74 -45.49
C PHE A 13 -19.66 -21.01 -44.70
N ILE A 14 -18.71 -21.77 -45.24
CA ILE A 14 -17.45 -22.10 -44.55
C ILE A 14 -16.47 -20.91 -44.61
N SER A 15 -16.59 -20.06 -45.65
CA SER A 15 -15.70 -18.89 -45.79
C SER A 15 -16.05 -17.71 -44.85
N TRP A 16 -17.22 -17.71 -44.23
CA TRP A 16 -17.66 -16.61 -43.35
C TRP A 16 -17.43 -16.92 -41.88
N LEU A 17 -17.15 -18.17 -41.52
CA LEU A 17 -16.86 -18.59 -40.14
C LEU A 17 -15.39 -18.46 -39.74
N ILE A 18 -14.49 -18.18 -40.67
CA ILE A 18 -13.04 -18.04 -40.38
C ILE A 18 -12.65 -16.62 -40.05
N VAL A 19 -13.51 -15.61 -40.29
CA VAL A 19 -13.21 -14.20 -40.05
C VAL A 19 -13.57 -13.73 -38.59
N ILE A 20 -14.34 -14.53 -37.84
CA ILE A 20 -14.77 -14.17 -36.47
C ILE A 20 -13.78 -14.66 -35.39
N GLY A 21 -12.75 -15.41 -35.77
CA GLY A 21 -11.80 -16.07 -34.83
C GLY A 21 -10.58 -15.25 -34.43
N LEU A 22 -10.45 -13.97 -34.84
CA LEU A 22 -9.27 -13.14 -34.54
C LEU A 22 -9.59 -11.82 -33.82
N ILE A 23 -10.74 -11.73 -33.15
CA ILE A 23 -10.86 -10.73 -32.07
C ILE A 23 -10.11 -11.35 -30.91
N GLY A 24 -8.79 -11.15 -30.92
CA GLY A 24 -7.93 -11.45 -29.79
C GLY A 24 -8.52 -10.78 -28.58
N CYS A 25 -8.88 -11.58 -27.59
CA CYS A 25 -9.04 -11.12 -26.23
C CYS A 25 -7.64 -10.63 -25.83
N GLU A 26 -7.34 -9.37 -26.09
CA GLU A 26 -6.26 -8.69 -25.38
C GLU A 26 -6.69 -8.69 -23.92
N LEU A 27 -6.26 -9.72 -23.20
CA LEU A 27 -6.16 -9.67 -21.76
C LEU A 27 -5.23 -8.49 -21.51
N ILE A 28 -5.82 -7.34 -21.19
CA ILE A 28 -5.12 -6.23 -20.58
C ILE A 28 -4.68 -6.78 -19.23
N ALA A 29 -3.52 -7.47 -19.24
CA ALA A 29 -2.79 -7.74 -18.02
C ALA A 29 -2.44 -6.34 -17.50
N ASN A 30 -3.20 -5.86 -16.50
CA ASN A 30 -2.77 -4.72 -15.72
C ASN A 30 -1.36 -5.09 -15.25
N PRO A 31 -0.32 -4.33 -15.65
CA PRO A 31 1.01 -4.61 -15.16
C PRO A 31 0.90 -4.53 -13.63
N LEU A 32 1.17 -5.67 -12.97
CA LEU A 32 1.30 -5.70 -11.51
C LEU A 32 2.29 -4.59 -11.16
N GLN A 33 1.77 -3.52 -10.59
CA GLN A 33 2.59 -2.36 -10.25
C GLN A 33 3.67 -2.83 -9.28
N SER A 34 4.93 -2.73 -9.68
CA SER A 34 6.06 -3.06 -8.83
C SER A 34 6.03 -2.17 -7.59
N PRO A 35 6.43 -2.68 -6.42
CA PRO A 35 6.60 -1.86 -5.23
C PRO A 35 7.47 -0.63 -5.52
N SER A 36 7.06 0.53 -5.05
CA SER A 36 7.78 1.79 -5.21
C SER A 36 7.76 2.56 -3.89
N LEU A 37 8.53 3.64 -3.79
CA LEU A 37 8.50 4.53 -2.64
C LEU A 37 7.87 5.87 -3.07
N ASP A 38 7.00 6.43 -2.22
CA ASP A 38 6.58 7.83 -2.36
C ASP A 38 7.60 8.71 -1.60
N VAL A 39 8.39 9.46 -2.34
CA VAL A 39 9.45 10.33 -1.78
C VAL A 39 8.92 11.36 -0.78
N LYS A 40 7.63 11.70 -0.84
CA LYS A 40 6.99 12.63 0.10
C LYS A 40 6.80 12.02 1.49
N LEU A 41 6.83 10.70 1.61
CA LEU A 41 6.72 9.99 2.89
C LEU A 41 8.08 9.75 3.56
N ILE A 42 9.19 10.01 2.86
CA ILE A 42 10.53 9.89 3.43
C ILE A 42 10.76 11.02 4.43
N GLY A 43 11.32 10.69 5.60
CA GLY A 43 11.62 11.67 6.64
C GLY A 43 11.27 11.20 8.04
N VAL A 44 11.24 12.15 8.98
CA VAL A 44 10.88 11.88 10.38
C VAL A 44 9.51 12.48 10.67
N TRP A 45 8.61 11.65 11.12
CA TRP A 45 7.20 11.94 11.30
C TRP A 45 6.79 11.73 12.75
N THR A 46 5.84 12.48 13.24
CA THR A 46 5.27 12.29 14.57
C THR A 46 3.75 12.18 14.47
N GLY A 47 3.18 11.31 15.29
CA GLY A 47 1.74 11.11 15.37
C GLY A 47 1.29 10.78 16.77
N GLU A 48 -0.02 10.84 16.96
CA GLU A 48 -0.67 10.44 18.19
C GLU A 48 -2.03 9.77 17.91
N TYR A 49 -2.43 8.88 18.79
CA TYR A 49 -3.71 8.20 18.72
C TYR A 49 -4.22 7.90 20.14
N LEU A 50 -5.48 8.26 20.42
CA LEU A 50 -6.15 7.94 21.67
C LEU A 50 -6.97 6.67 21.49
N GLU A 51 -6.55 5.58 22.12
CA GLU A 51 -7.25 4.30 22.09
C GLU A 51 -8.58 4.37 22.89
N GLN A 52 -9.51 3.48 22.56
CA GLN A 52 -10.82 3.42 23.23
C GLN A 52 -10.72 3.22 24.74
N GLY A 53 -9.66 2.55 25.22
CA GLY A 53 -9.36 2.38 26.64
C GLY A 53 -8.78 3.61 27.34
N GLY A 54 -8.59 4.73 26.62
CA GLY A 54 -8.01 5.96 27.14
C GLY A 54 -6.48 5.98 27.18
N THR A 55 -5.80 4.97 26.63
CA THR A 55 -4.35 4.99 26.44
C THR A 55 -3.99 5.95 25.32
N LEU A 56 -3.13 6.93 25.61
CA LEU A 56 -2.56 7.81 24.58
C LEU A 56 -1.31 7.15 23.99
N LYS A 57 -1.38 6.76 22.73
CA LYS A 57 -0.25 6.27 21.94
C LYS A 57 0.35 7.45 21.18
N THR A 58 1.65 7.71 21.36
CA THR A 58 2.40 8.67 20.57
C THR A 58 3.60 8.00 19.95
N TRP A 59 4.08 8.52 18.82
CA TRP A 59 5.26 7.94 18.16
C TRP A 59 6.06 8.96 17.38
N VAL A 60 7.32 8.59 17.15
CA VAL A 60 8.20 9.21 16.16
C VAL A 60 8.62 8.11 15.19
N GLN A 61 8.29 8.27 13.91
CA GLN A 61 8.61 7.32 12.85
C GLN A 61 9.62 7.94 11.89
N THR A 62 10.70 7.20 11.62
CA THR A 62 11.66 7.53 10.55
C THR A 62 11.43 6.60 9.37
N ARG A 63 11.13 7.15 8.19
CA ARG A 63 11.03 6.42 6.93
C ARG A 63 12.22 6.77 6.05
N ASN A 64 13.02 5.75 5.73
CA ASN A 64 14.22 5.90 4.92
C ASN A 64 13.94 5.71 3.42
N ALA A 65 14.81 6.28 2.58
CA ALA A 65 14.72 6.18 1.12
C ALA A 65 15.06 4.78 0.57
N ASP A 66 15.57 3.89 1.40
CA ASP A 66 15.83 2.49 1.06
C ASP A 66 14.61 1.58 1.34
N GLY A 67 13.49 2.15 1.82
CA GLY A 67 12.29 1.41 2.18
C GLY A 67 12.32 0.80 3.57
N THR A 68 13.30 1.12 4.40
CA THR A 68 13.30 0.74 5.82
C THR A 68 12.60 1.80 6.66
N TYR A 69 12.10 1.41 7.84
CA TYR A 69 11.59 2.34 8.84
C TYR A 69 11.99 1.94 10.27
N SER A 70 11.89 2.90 11.17
CA SER A 70 11.87 2.67 12.61
C SER A 70 10.81 3.56 13.27
N ILE A 71 10.14 3.06 14.32
CA ILE A 71 9.15 3.77 15.10
C ILE A 71 9.51 3.65 16.57
N ASP A 72 9.56 4.79 17.27
CA ASP A 72 9.66 4.84 18.72
C ASP A 72 8.29 5.18 19.29
N PHE A 73 7.65 4.20 19.95
CA PHE A 73 6.34 4.32 20.57
C PHE A 73 6.43 4.68 22.05
N ASN A 74 5.49 5.52 22.49
CA ASN A 74 5.19 5.77 23.89
C ASN A 74 3.69 5.59 24.13
N LEU A 75 3.32 4.67 25.03
CA LEU A 75 1.96 4.40 25.45
C LEU A 75 1.78 4.96 26.87
N LYS A 76 0.90 5.94 27.03
CA LYS A 76 0.56 6.50 28.32
C LYS A 76 -0.84 6.03 28.74
N ALA A 77 -0.90 5.14 29.71
CA ALA A 77 -2.17 4.66 30.26
C ALA A 77 -2.90 5.75 31.08
N PRO A 78 -4.22 5.61 31.31
CA PRO A 78 -5.01 6.57 32.12
C PRO A 78 -4.51 6.77 33.53
N ASP A 79 -3.87 5.76 34.12
CA ASP A 79 -3.25 5.85 35.48
C ASP A 79 -1.90 6.57 35.50
N GLY A 80 -1.43 7.01 34.30
CA GLY A 80 -0.16 7.69 34.12
C GLY A 80 1.04 6.78 33.88
N THR A 81 0.86 5.45 33.88
CA THR A 81 1.92 4.51 33.54
C THR A 81 2.36 4.72 32.08
N ILE A 82 3.67 4.72 31.84
CA ILE A 82 4.26 4.87 30.51
C ILE A 82 5.01 3.60 30.16
N GLN A 83 4.74 3.10 28.95
CA GLN A 83 5.50 2.02 28.29
C GLN A 83 6.09 2.56 27.00
N SER A 84 7.36 2.22 26.73
CA SER A 84 8.03 2.62 25.50
C SER A 84 8.66 1.40 24.84
N PHE A 85 8.58 1.33 23.51
CA PHE A 85 9.23 0.31 22.72
C PHE A 85 9.54 0.84 21.32
N THR A 86 10.48 0.19 20.64
CA THR A 86 10.88 0.51 19.28
C THR A 86 10.49 -0.64 18.36
N GLU A 87 9.98 -0.30 17.19
CA GLU A 87 9.67 -1.21 16.12
C GLU A 87 10.45 -0.82 14.87
N SER A 88 10.77 -1.78 14.01
CA SER A 88 11.44 -1.53 12.74
C SER A 88 10.99 -2.51 11.68
N GLY A 89 11.09 -2.11 10.43
CA GLY A 89 10.63 -2.91 9.31
C GLY A 89 10.88 -2.30 7.96
N HIS A 90 10.01 -2.67 7.02
CA HIS A 90 10.03 -2.19 5.65
C HIS A 90 8.70 -1.54 5.28
N TRP A 91 8.76 -0.51 4.45
CA TRP A 91 7.60 0.16 3.90
C TRP A 91 7.72 0.33 2.38
N TRP A 92 6.58 0.33 1.69
CA TRP A 92 6.52 0.55 0.24
C TRP A 92 5.11 0.97 -0.18
N ILE A 93 5.00 1.46 -1.42
CA ILE A 93 3.74 1.75 -2.07
C ILE A 93 3.48 0.68 -3.13
N LYS A 94 2.29 0.09 -3.09
CA LYS A 94 1.80 -0.83 -4.10
C LYS A 94 0.29 -0.62 -4.27
N GLU A 95 -0.19 -0.57 -5.51
CA GLU A 95 -1.61 -0.37 -5.82
C GLU A 95 -2.21 0.89 -5.15
N ASN A 96 -1.40 1.95 -5.03
CA ASN A 96 -1.73 3.21 -4.35
C ASN A 96 -2.03 3.06 -2.85
N LEU A 97 -1.63 1.96 -2.23
CA LEU A 97 -1.68 1.75 -0.79
C LEU A 97 -0.27 1.82 -0.20
N PHE A 98 -0.18 2.37 0.99
CA PHE A 98 0.99 2.28 1.85
C PHE A 98 0.99 0.91 2.52
N HIS A 99 2.10 0.21 2.45
CA HIS A 99 2.34 -1.08 3.08
C HIS A 99 3.44 -0.92 4.12
N GLU A 100 3.24 -1.53 5.26
CA GLU A 100 4.22 -1.57 6.34
C GLU A 100 4.31 -2.98 6.89
N GLN A 101 5.54 -3.48 7.07
CA GLN A 101 5.78 -4.81 7.60
C GLN A 101 6.92 -4.78 8.61
N THR A 102 6.61 -5.16 9.84
CA THR A 102 7.58 -5.27 10.93
C THR A 102 8.50 -6.47 10.73
N VAL A 103 9.79 -6.31 11.03
CA VAL A 103 10.80 -7.39 10.88
C VAL A 103 10.49 -8.59 11.75
N SER A 104 9.89 -8.39 12.93
CA SER A 104 9.54 -9.46 13.88
C SER A 104 8.31 -10.27 13.47
N GLU A 105 7.56 -9.80 12.49
CA GLU A 105 6.31 -10.43 12.07
C GLU A 105 6.50 -11.22 10.79
N THR A 106 6.05 -12.48 10.81
CA THR A 106 5.93 -13.33 9.61
C THR A 106 4.59 -13.15 8.92
N LEU A 107 3.76 -12.25 9.45
CA LEU A 107 2.41 -11.95 9.00
C LEU A 107 2.43 -11.12 7.70
N HIS A 108 1.26 -10.97 7.11
CA HIS A 108 1.11 -10.10 5.95
C HIS A 108 1.29 -8.63 6.36
N PRO A 109 1.79 -7.77 5.45
CA PRO A 109 1.96 -6.36 5.75
C PRO A 109 0.63 -5.68 6.05
N ASP A 110 0.64 -4.75 6.98
CA ASP A 110 -0.45 -3.80 7.17
C ASP A 110 -0.59 -2.93 5.93
N LYS A 111 -1.83 -2.64 5.53
CA LYS A 111 -2.13 -1.85 4.35
C LYS A 111 -2.98 -0.65 4.71
N TYR A 112 -2.56 0.52 4.27
CA TYR A 112 -3.23 1.78 4.54
C TYR A 112 -3.52 2.52 3.24
N ARG A 113 -4.71 3.13 3.17
CA ARG A 113 -4.93 4.25 2.28
C ARG A 113 -4.31 5.47 2.94
N TYR A 114 -3.60 6.31 2.16
CA TYR A 114 -2.99 7.52 2.69
C TYR A 114 -3.30 8.72 1.82
N PHE A 115 -3.36 9.90 2.43
CA PHE A 115 -3.53 11.16 1.71
C PHE A 115 -2.96 12.33 2.52
N PHE A 116 -2.35 13.28 1.82
CA PHE A 116 -1.80 14.48 2.45
C PHE A 116 -2.93 15.49 2.71
N LYS A 117 -3.24 15.76 3.97
CA LYS A 117 -4.19 16.82 4.38
C LYS A 117 -3.60 18.21 4.23
N LYS A 118 -2.30 18.33 4.49
CA LYS A 118 -1.48 19.54 4.37
C LYS A 118 -0.14 19.12 3.77
N LYS A 119 0.68 20.11 3.40
CA LYS A 119 2.00 19.86 2.83
C LYS A 119 2.85 18.90 3.67
N ASP A 120 2.78 19.05 4.99
CA ASP A 120 3.66 18.34 5.92
C ASP A 120 2.88 17.39 6.87
N CYS A 121 1.62 17.07 6.57
CA CYS A 121 0.82 16.13 7.34
C CYS A 121 0.08 15.15 6.43
N VAL A 122 0.19 13.86 6.76
CA VAL A 122 -0.44 12.74 6.07
C VAL A 122 -1.43 12.04 7.00
N GLU A 123 -2.57 11.60 6.46
CA GLU A 123 -3.54 10.76 7.16
C GLU A 123 -3.50 9.36 6.59
N PHE A 124 -3.61 8.37 7.45
CA PHE A 124 -3.65 6.96 7.13
C PHE A 124 -4.96 6.33 7.60
N ASP A 125 -5.61 5.58 6.71
CA ASP A 125 -6.77 4.74 7.01
C ASP A 125 -6.36 3.27 6.88
N LEU A 126 -6.44 2.49 7.95
CA LEU A 126 -6.14 1.06 7.91
C LEU A 126 -7.18 0.33 7.04
N ILE A 127 -6.71 -0.40 6.03
CA ILE A 127 -7.53 -1.18 5.10
C ILE A 127 -7.48 -2.67 5.43
N GLU A 128 -6.29 -3.18 5.77
CA GLU A 128 -6.05 -4.59 6.03
C GLU A 128 -4.90 -4.75 7.01
N SER A 129 -5.10 -5.60 8.01
CA SER A 129 -4.09 -6.03 8.97
C SER A 129 -4.45 -7.42 9.48
N GLU A 130 -3.49 -8.32 9.64
CA GLU A 130 -3.73 -9.61 10.30
C GLU A 130 -3.74 -9.47 11.83
N GLY A 131 -2.92 -8.57 12.36
CA GLY A 131 -2.83 -8.31 13.80
C GLY A 131 -4.02 -7.51 14.36
N TYR A 132 -4.63 -6.66 13.53
CA TYR A 132 -5.67 -5.70 13.90
C TYR A 132 -6.88 -5.78 12.96
N ALA A 133 -7.28 -7.01 12.58
CA ALA A 133 -8.35 -7.23 11.61
C ALA A 133 -9.69 -6.56 12.01
N GLU A 134 -9.99 -6.47 13.32
CA GLU A 134 -11.20 -5.81 13.83
C GLU A 134 -11.15 -4.28 13.69
N GLU A 135 -9.97 -3.69 13.55
CA GLU A 135 -9.74 -2.25 13.41
C GLU A 135 -9.72 -1.79 11.94
N ALA A 136 -9.66 -2.73 11.00
CA ALA A 136 -9.69 -2.41 9.57
C ALA A 136 -10.94 -1.58 9.21
N GLY A 137 -10.72 -0.43 8.56
CA GLY A 137 -11.77 0.52 8.20
C GLY A 137 -12.20 1.48 9.32
N THR A 138 -11.77 1.29 10.57
CA THR A 138 -12.06 2.20 11.70
C THR A 138 -10.81 2.88 12.24
N TYR A 139 -9.65 2.23 12.19
CA TYR A 139 -8.40 2.79 12.65
C TYR A 139 -7.87 3.83 11.66
N ARG A 140 -7.80 5.06 12.15
CA ARG A 140 -7.33 6.23 11.39
C ARG A 140 -6.43 7.08 12.26
N PHE A 141 -5.32 7.52 11.71
CA PHE A 141 -4.40 8.42 12.38
C PHE A 141 -3.77 9.43 11.42
N SER A 142 -3.15 10.45 11.96
CA SER A 142 -2.40 11.44 11.19
C SER A 142 -0.99 11.57 11.72
N GLU A 143 -0.07 11.81 10.81
CA GLU A 143 1.32 12.12 11.12
C GLU A 143 1.71 13.45 10.50
N CYS A 144 2.57 14.21 11.18
CA CYS A 144 3.14 15.42 10.63
C CYS A 144 4.67 15.32 10.62
N LEU A 145 5.28 15.84 9.54
CA LEU A 145 6.71 15.87 9.35
C LEU A 145 7.36 16.77 10.39
N ILE A 146 8.43 16.32 11.02
CA ILE A 146 9.25 17.14 11.93
C ILE A 146 10.15 18.03 11.08
N ALA A 147 9.94 19.35 11.13
CA ALA A 147 10.53 20.34 10.22
C ALA A 147 12.07 20.44 10.24
N ASP A 148 12.72 19.91 11.27
CA ASP A 148 14.17 20.04 11.47
C ASP A 148 14.96 18.73 11.19
N SER A 149 14.37 17.76 10.51
CA SER A 149 15.12 16.58 10.12
C SER A 149 15.99 16.91 8.90
N PRO A 150 17.32 16.81 9.01
CA PRO A 150 18.17 17.00 7.83
C PRO A 150 17.82 15.93 6.79
N PRO A 151 17.80 16.30 5.50
CA PRO A 151 17.60 15.31 4.45
C PRO A 151 18.71 14.26 4.58
N ALA A 152 18.33 12.97 4.46
CA ALA A 152 19.29 11.88 4.45
C ALA A 152 20.35 12.17 3.39
N VAL A 153 21.58 12.44 3.84
CA VAL A 153 22.70 12.70 2.94
C VAL A 153 23.07 11.36 2.31
N PHE A 154 22.62 11.14 1.08
CA PHE A 154 23.16 10.04 0.28
C PHE A 154 24.65 10.34 0.06
N GLY A 155 25.51 9.56 0.71
CA GLY A 155 26.93 9.60 0.44
C GLY A 155 27.15 9.21 -1.03
N GLU A 156 27.60 10.18 -1.84
CA GLU A 156 28.21 9.86 -3.11
C GLU A 156 29.42 8.95 -2.81
N SER A 157 29.31 7.69 -3.20
CA SER A 157 30.47 6.79 -3.25
C SER A 157 31.36 7.26 -4.39
N ILE A 158 32.49 7.76 -4.02
CA ILE A 158 33.66 8.06 -4.89
C ILE A 158 34.25 6.73 -5.38
#